data_70eac0714efec72b480005dc2fccf349
#
_entry.id   70eac0714efec72b480005dc2fccf349
#
_cell.length_a   1.000
_cell.length_b   1.000
_cell.length_c   1.000
_cell.angle_alpha   90.00
_cell.angle_beta   90.00
_cell.angle_gamma   90.00
#
_symmetry.space_group_name_H-M   'P 1'
#
loop_
_entity.id
_entity.type
_entity.pdbx_description
1 polymer ?
#
loop_
_entity_poly.entity_id
_entity_poly.type
_entity_poly.pdbx_seq_one_letter_code
_entity_poly.pdbx_strand_id
1 'polypeptide(L)'
;SDADGDLQVMLRGNALGEKYELLSYLDIGDWLGVKGSLFRTRTGQITLQASEFQIICKALRPLPEKWHGLTDVETRFRQKYLDLIANEDAAKAARSRSLLVSTMRKFMESKGFIEVETPILVPIAAGGMAHPFTTHHNALNRTLYLRIATELHLKRLIVGGLEKVFEIGRVFRNEGVDQQHNPEFTTMESYEAFADYNDVMEMVEQIVSTASMKLNG
;
A
#
# COMPACT_ATOMS: atom_id res chain seq x y z
N SER A 1 -14.49 15.30 -1.97
CA SER A 1 -13.56 14.57 -1.07
C SER A 1 -12.18 14.46 -1.69
N ASP A 2 -11.16 14.41 -0.87
CA ASP A 2 -9.78 14.15 -1.22
C ASP A 2 -9.11 13.28 -0.14
N ALA A 3 -7.76 13.25 -0.12
CA ALA A 3 -7.02 12.44 0.85
C ALA A 3 -7.19 12.93 2.30
N ASP A 4 -7.52 14.21 2.50
CA ASP A 4 -7.66 14.84 3.82
C ASP A 4 -9.09 14.76 4.36
N GLY A 5 -10.09 14.46 3.49
CA GLY A 5 -11.47 14.25 3.91
C GLY A 5 -12.53 14.82 2.97
N ASP A 6 -13.72 14.98 3.53
CA ASP A 6 -14.89 15.48 2.83
C ASP A 6 -15.20 16.93 3.21
N LEU A 7 -15.38 17.78 2.22
CA LEU A 7 -15.82 19.15 2.40
C LEU A 7 -17.12 19.40 1.62
N GLN A 8 -18.13 19.87 2.32
CA GLN A 8 -19.36 20.33 1.67
C GLN A 8 -19.11 21.65 0.94
N VAL A 9 -19.55 21.72 -0.32
CA VAL A 9 -19.45 22.94 -1.14
C VAL A 9 -20.85 23.42 -1.51
N MET A 10 -21.12 24.70 -1.26
CA MET A 10 -22.36 25.37 -1.65
C MET A 10 -22.12 26.22 -2.89
N LEU A 11 -22.81 25.88 -3.99
CA LEU A 11 -22.76 26.57 -5.26
C LEU A 11 -24.09 27.33 -5.45
N ARG A 12 -24.07 28.65 -5.57
CA ARG A 12 -25.27 29.47 -5.74
C ARG A 12 -25.22 30.28 -7.02
N GLY A 13 -26.35 30.31 -7.78
CA GLY A 13 -26.44 31.04 -9.03
C GLY A 13 -26.17 32.52 -8.91
N ASN A 14 -26.63 33.20 -7.82
CA ASN A 14 -26.37 34.61 -7.57
C ASN A 14 -24.91 34.95 -7.29
N ALA A 15 -24.11 33.98 -6.84
CA ALA A 15 -22.68 34.16 -6.58
C ALA A 15 -21.81 33.81 -7.79
N LEU A 16 -22.26 32.87 -8.62
CA LEU A 16 -21.49 32.29 -9.73
C LEU A 16 -21.84 32.88 -11.11
N GLY A 17 -23.00 33.57 -11.20
CA GLY A 17 -23.46 34.14 -12.46
C GLY A 17 -23.61 33.09 -13.58
N GLU A 18 -23.16 33.42 -14.78
CA GLU A 18 -23.22 32.54 -15.96
C GLU A 18 -22.50 31.19 -15.75
N LYS A 19 -21.47 31.16 -14.92
CA LYS A 19 -20.75 29.90 -14.61
C LYS A 19 -21.64 28.87 -13.90
N TYR A 20 -22.78 29.29 -13.33
CA TYR A 20 -23.69 28.34 -12.67
C TYR A 20 -24.28 27.32 -13.65
N GLU A 21 -24.41 27.64 -14.92
CA GLU A 21 -24.89 26.72 -15.96
C GLU A 21 -23.93 25.54 -16.16
N LEU A 22 -22.63 25.70 -15.89
CA LEU A 22 -21.65 24.61 -16.01
C LEU A 22 -21.91 23.47 -15.02
N LEU A 23 -22.72 23.69 -13.99
CA LEU A 23 -23.07 22.63 -13.03
C LEU A 23 -23.88 21.51 -13.69
N SER A 24 -24.61 21.79 -14.76
CA SER A 24 -25.36 20.79 -15.52
C SER A 24 -24.45 19.76 -16.22
N TYR A 25 -23.17 20.06 -16.37
CA TYR A 25 -22.17 19.19 -17.00
C TYR A 25 -21.31 18.43 -15.97
N LEU A 26 -21.62 18.58 -14.68
CA LEU A 26 -20.87 17.89 -13.63
C LEU A 26 -21.41 16.48 -13.38
N ASP A 27 -20.49 15.55 -13.30
CA ASP A 27 -20.76 14.17 -12.92
C ASP A 27 -19.98 13.76 -11.68
N ILE A 28 -20.41 12.67 -11.06
CA ILE A 28 -19.68 12.07 -9.93
C ILE A 28 -18.31 11.60 -10.41
N GLY A 29 -17.26 12.03 -9.69
CA GLY A 29 -15.87 11.73 -10.05
C GLY A 29 -15.15 12.87 -10.76
N ASP A 30 -15.87 13.96 -11.12
CA ASP A 30 -15.23 15.15 -11.64
C ASP A 30 -14.38 15.85 -10.56
N TRP A 31 -13.27 16.42 -10.97
CA TRP A 31 -12.43 17.22 -10.10
C TRP A 31 -12.71 18.69 -10.27
N LEU A 32 -13.01 19.36 -9.16
CA LEU A 32 -13.33 20.77 -9.12
C LEU A 32 -12.30 21.55 -8.31
N GLY A 33 -11.84 22.66 -8.87
CA GLY A 33 -11.20 23.73 -8.10
C GLY A 33 -12.26 24.70 -7.62
N VAL A 34 -12.33 24.94 -6.32
CA VAL A 34 -13.33 25.84 -5.73
C VAL A 34 -12.64 26.87 -4.84
N LYS A 35 -13.04 28.15 -4.99
CA LYS A 35 -12.60 29.26 -4.16
C LYS A 35 -13.81 29.89 -3.49
N GLY A 36 -13.68 30.26 -2.22
CA GLY A 36 -14.78 30.83 -1.47
C GLY A 36 -14.48 31.02 0.01
N SER A 37 -15.50 31.26 0.80
CA SER A 37 -15.43 31.41 2.26
C SER A 37 -16.09 30.27 3.00
N LEU A 38 -15.52 29.90 4.15
CA LEU A 38 -16.06 28.87 5.02
C LEU A 38 -17.14 29.46 5.93
N PHE A 39 -18.23 28.72 6.12
CA PHE A 39 -19.27 29.05 7.11
C PHE A 39 -19.81 27.77 7.76
N ARG A 40 -20.51 27.91 8.87
CA ARG A 40 -21.25 26.80 9.49
C ARG A 40 -22.72 26.87 9.09
N THR A 41 -23.24 25.72 8.65
CA THR A 41 -24.69 25.57 8.45
C THR A 41 -25.43 25.56 9.79
N ARG A 42 -26.77 25.64 9.75
CA ARG A 42 -27.62 25.54 10.96
C ARG A 42 -27.46 24.20 11.69
N THR A 43 -27.07 23.15 10.97
CA THR A 43 -26.79 21.81 11.50
C THR A 43 -25.35 21.62 11.99
N GLY A 44 -24.54 22.71 11.96
CA GLY A 44 -23.16 22.69 12.43
C GLY A 44 -22.11 22.23 11.40
N GLN A 45 -22.53 21.85 10.18
CA GLN A 45 -21.64 21.38 9.11
C GLN A 45 -20.77 22.54 8.58
N ILE A 46 -19.45 22.30 8.49
CA ILE A 46 -18.53 23.24 7.81
C ILE A 46 -18.75 23.14 6.31
N THR A 47 -19.02 24.27 5.67
CA THR A 47 -19.35 24.35 4.25
C THR A 47 -18.56 25.47 3.60
N LEU A 48 -18.00 25.22 2.40
CA LEU A 48 -17.39 26.25 1.57
C LEU A 48 -18.47 26.89 0.69
N GLN A 49 -18.77 28.16 0.90
CA GLN A 49 -19.60 28.94 -0.02
C GLN A 49 -18.72 29.41 -1.18
N ALA A 50 -18.95 28.85 -2.35
CA ALA A 50 -18.16 29.14 -3.53
C ALA A 50 -18.44 30.53 -4.08
N SER A 51 -17.39 31.33 -4.32
CA SER A 51 -17.39 32.51 -5.14
C SER A 51 -16.92 32.25 -6.56
N GLU A 52 -16.09 31.23 -6.73
CA GLU A 52 -15.61 30.76 -8.03
C GLU A 52 -15.48 29.25 -8.03
N PHE A 53 -15.67 28.63 -9.20
CA PHE A 53 -15.27 27.24 -9.43
C PHE A 53 -14.80 27.03 -10.86
N GLN A 54 -14.03 25.99 -11.05
CA GLN A 54 -13.62 25.51 -12.39
C GLN A 54 -13.58 23.99 -12.39
N ILE A 55 -13.89 23.39 -13.52
CA ILE A 55 -13.70 21.94 -13.75
C ILE A 55 -12.22 21.73 -14.07
N ILE A 56 -11.51 20.99 -13.20
CA ILE A 56 -10.09 20.69 -13.38
C ILE A 56 -9.93 19.45 -14.25
N CYS A 57 -10.75 18.41 -13.98
CA CYS A 57 -10.73 17.17 -14.73
C CYS A 57 -12.14 16.59 -14.81
N LYS A 58 -12.52 16.11 -16.00
CA LYS A 58 -13.79 15.48 -16.27
C LYS A 58 -13.65 13.96 -16.17
N ALA A 59 -14.52 13.31 -15.39
CA ALA A 59 -14.64 11.87 -15.36
C ALA A 59 -15.34 11.37 -16.64
N LEU A 60 -14.59 10.69 -17.51
CA LEU A 60 -15.15 10.19 -18.78
C LEU A 60 -15.85 8.84 -18.64
N ARG A 61 -15.72 8.18 -17.50
CA ARG A 61 -16.38 6.92 -17.18
C ARG A 61 -17.08 7.02 -15.85
N PRO A 62 -18.30 6.48 -15.70
CA PRO A 62 -19.00 6.49 -14.43
C PRO A 62 -18.22 5.69 -13.37
N LEU A 63 -18.20 6.22 -12.16
CA LEU A 63 -17.68 5.47 -11.01
C LEU A 63 -18.68 4.39 -10.60
N PRO A 64 -18.23 3.32 -9.91
CA PRO A 64 -19.12 2.36 -9.27
C PRO A 64 -20.11 3.05 -8.33
N GLU A 65 -21.31 2.46 -8.18
CA GLU A 65 -22.35 3.02 -7.32
C GLU A 65 -21.85 3.24 -5.88
N LYS A 66 -22.13 4.42 -5.35
CA LYS A 66 -21.67 4.85 -4.02
C LYS A 66 -22.23 3.97 -2.88
N TRP A 67 -23.47 3.45 -3.04
CA TRP A 67 -24.18 2.78 -1.96
C TRP A 67 -23.78 1.32 -1.76
N HIS A 68 -23.42 0.62 -2.82
CA HIS A 68 -23.06 -0.81 -2.77
C HIS A 68 -21.56 -1.04 -2.97
N GLY A 69 -20.80 0.03 -3.33
CA GLY A 69 -19.40 -0.09 -3.68
C GLY A 69 -19.18 -1.01 -4.90
N LEU A 70 -17.96 -1.47 -5.05
CA LEU A 70 -17.60 -2.46 -6.05
C LEU A 70 -17.61 -3.84 -5.38
N THR A 71 -18.61 -4.68 -5.70
CA THR A 71 -18.85 -5.98 -5.07
C THR A 71 -18.19 -7.14 -5.80
N ASP A 72 -18.02 -7.04 -7.12
CA ASP A 72 -17.38 -8.08 -7.92
C ASP A 72 -15.91 -8.25 -7.56
N VAL A 73 -15.56 -9.41 -7.01
CA VAL A 73 -14.25 -9.72 -6.45
C VAL A 73 -13.15 -9.64 -7.51
N GLU A 74 -13.41 -10.17 -8.71
CA GLU A 74 -12.45 -10.18 -9.81
C GLU A 74 -12.12 -8.75 -10.25
N THR A 75 -13.13 -7.90 -10.41
CA THR A 75 -12.95 -6.48 -10.75
C THR A 75 -12.21 -5.73 -9.64
N ARG A 76 -12.48 -6.01 -8.36
CA ARG A 76 -11.78 -5.41 -7.22
C ARG A 76 -10.28 -5.70 -7.23
N PHE A 77 -9.89 -6.90 -7.62
CA PHE A 77 -8.48 -7.27 -7.74
C PHE A 77 -7.82 -6.69 -8.99
N ARG A 78 -8.48 -6.77 -10.15
CA ARG A 78 -7.92 -6.29 -11.42
C ARG A 78 -7.90 -4.78 -11.55
N GLN A 79 -8.91 -4.10 -11.00
CA GLN A 79 -9.05 -2.64 -11.05
C GLN A 79 -8.96 -2.05 -9.64
N LYS A 80 -7.81 -2.26 -9.00
CA LYS A 80 -7.60 -1.86 -7.60
C LYS A 80 -7.86 -0.38 -7.34
N TYR A 81 -7.63 0.49 -8.32
CA TYR A 81 -7.93 1.91 -8.24
C TYR A 81 -9.44 2.17 -8.07
N LEU A 82 -10.32 1.41 -8.71
CA LEU A 82 -11.76 1.51 -8.51
C LEU A 82 -12.18 1.00 -7.13
N ASP A 83 -11.58 -0.10 -6.68
CA ASP A 83 -11.81 -0.64 -5.34
C ASP A 83 -11.44 0.38 -4.25
N LEU A 84 -10.32 1.10 -4.41
CA LEU A 84 -9.89 2.15 -3.50
C LEU A 84 -10.83 3.37 -3.47
N ILE A 85 -11.45 3.70 -4.60
CA ILE A 85 -12.42 4.80 -4.70
C ILE A 85 -13.76 4.41 -4.11
N ALA A 86 -14.23 3.18 -4.41
CA ALA A 86 -15.59 2.74 -4.12
C ALA A 86 -15.74 2.09 -2.73
N ASN A 87 -14.68 1.53 -2.18
CA ASN A 87 -14.70 0.77 -0.94
C ASN A 87 -13.74 1.37 0.10
N GLU A 88 -14.30 1.99 1.12
CA GLU A 88 -13.51 2.61 2.21
C GLU A 88 -12.60 1.60 2.92
N ASP A 89 -13.08 0.38 3.14
CA ASP A 89 -12.29 -0.69 3.76
C ASP A 89 -11.06 -1.06 2.93
N ALA A 90 -11.13 -1.00 1.61
CA ALA A 90 -9.98 -1.23 0.73
C ALA A 90 -8.92 -0.14 0.90
N ALA A 91 -9.34 1.12 0.98
CA ALA A 91 -8.45 2.25 1.23
C ALA A 91 -7.84 2.18 2.64
N LYS A 92 -8.64 1.83 3.65
CA LYS A 92 -8.18 1.62 5.02
C LYS A 92 -7.15 0.50 5.09
N ALA A 93 -7.41 -0.65 4.47
CA ALA A 93 -6.49 -1.78 4.43
C ALA A 93 -5.14 -1.40 3.77
N ALA A 94 -5.17 -0.63 2.67
CA ALA A 94 -3.95 -0.17 2.01
C ALA A 94 -3.10 0.76 2.91
N ARG A 95 -3.75 1.70 3.60
CA ARG A 95 -3.08 2.60 4.57
C ARG A 95 -2.53 1.82 5.77
N SER A 96 -3.32 0.90 6.32
CA SER A 96 -2.91 0.03 7.44
C SER A 96 -1.71 -0.82 7.09
N ARG A 97 -1.67 -1.39 5.86
CA ARG A 97 -0.50 -2.13 5.38
C ARG A 97 0.76 -1.25 5.33
N SER A 98 0.65 -0.03 4.82
CA SER A 98 1.79 0.91 4.76
C SER A 98 2.29 1.24 6.16
N LEU A 99 1.37 1.53 7.09
CA LEU A 99 1.69 1.82 8.49
C LEU A 99 2.35 0.62 9.17
N LEU A 100 1.84 -0.60 8.95
CA LEU A 100 2.40 -1.85 9.48
C LEU A 100 3.85 -2.04 9.05
N VAL A 101 4.13 -1.99 7.74
CA VAL A 101 5.48 -2.17 7.21
C VAL A 101 6.45 -1.12 7.75
N SER A 102 6.01 0.15 7.81
CA SER A 102 6.82 1.23 8.39
C SER A 102 7.10 1.03 9.88
N THR A 103 6.12 0.51 10.62
CA THR A 103 6.27 0.22 12.06
C THR A 103 7.25 -0.93 12.29
N MET A 104 7.13 -2.01 11.51
CA MET A 104 8.07 -3.14 11.57
C MET A 104 9.51 -2.69 11.28
N ARG A 105 9.70 -1.89 10.23
CA ARG A 105 11.03 -1.34 9.88
C ARG A 105 11.63 -0.55 11.03
N LYS A 106 10.89 0.41 11.57
CA LYS A 106 11.35 1.23 12.70
C LYS A 106 11.63 0.41 13.95
N PHE A 107 10.84 -0.63 14.19
CA PHE A 107 11.09 -1.55 15.30
C PHE A 107 12.42 -2.27 15.12
N MET A 108 12.70 -2.86 13.96
CA MET A 108 13.95 -3.55 13.68
C MET A 108 15.16 -2.62 13.79
N GLU A 109 15.07 -1.43 13.21
CA GLU A 109 16.12 -0.39 13.35
C GLU A 109 16.36 -0.02 14.82
N SER A 110 15.31 0.11 15.63
CA SER A 110 15.44 0.42 17.07
C SER A 110 16.13 -0.69 17.88
N LYS A 111 16.13 -1.92 17.38
CA LYS A 111 16.83 -3.08 17.94
C LYS A 111 18.27 -3.22 17.41
N GLY A 112 18.71 -2.27 16.58
CA GLY A 112 20.07 -2.24 16.02
C GLY A 112 20.25 -3.10 14.77
N PHE A 113 19.17 -3.57 14.15
CA PHE A 113 19.24 -4.27 12.87
C PHE A 113 19.49 -3.29 11.73
N ILE A 114 20.31 -3.70 10.77
CA ILE A 114 20.59 -2.98 9.53
C ILE A 114 19.66 -3.52 8.45
N GLU A 115 18.84 -2.64 7.83
CA GLU A 115 18.08 -3.01 6.65
C GLU A 115 19.00 -3.14 5.44
N VAL A 116 18.86 -4.24 4.72
CA VAL A 116 19.67 -4.52 3.54
C VAL A 116 18.79 -4.90 2.36
N GLU A 117 19.32 -4.73 1.15
CA GLU A 117 18.72 -5.21 -0.09
C GLU A 117 19.62 -6.25 -0.71
N THR A 118 19.09 -7.43 -0.97
CA THR A 118 19.83 -8.53 -1.60
C THR A 118 19.26 -8.87 -2.98
N PRO A 119 20.04 -9.55 -3.87
CA PRO A 119 19.62 -9.81 -5.23
C PRO A 119 18.30 -10.60 -5.32
N ILE A 120 17.40 -10.12 -6.20
CA ILE A 120 16.17 -10.84 -6.58
C ILE A 120 16.49 -11.93 -7.62
N LEU A 121 17.38 -11.62 -8.61
CA LEU A 121 17.83 -12.57 -9.59
C LEU A 121 19.03 -13.35 -9.04
N VAL A 122 18.86 -14.64 -8.89
CA VAL A 122 19.85 -15.53 -8.27
C VAL A 122 20.23 -16.67 -9.20
N PRO A 123 21.50 -17.15 -9.14
CA PRO A 123 21.93 -18.29 -9.96
C PRO A 123 21.38 -19.62 -9.47
N ILE A 124 20.97 -19.70 -8.20
CA ILE A 124 20.42 -20.87 -7.55
C ILE A 124 19.28 -20.43 -6.64
N ALA A 125 18.09 -20.99 -6.82
CA ALA A 125 16.99 -20.78 -5.89
C ALA A 125 17.27 -21.60 -4.63
N ALA A 126 17.29 -20.93 -3.47
CA ALA A 126 17.62 -21.55 -2.19
C ALA A 126 16.89 -20.84 -1.04
N GLY A 127 16.90 -21.46 0.15
CA GLY A 127 16.19 -20.95 1.33
C GLY A 127 14.77 -21.51 1.46
N GLY A 128 14.48 -22.63 0.77
CA GLY A 128 13.19 -23.32 0.85
C GLY A 128 13.03 -24.38 -0.23
N MET A 129 11.88 -25.05 -0.21
CA MET A 129 11.53 -26.12 -1.18
C MET A 129 10.53 -25.64 -2.25
N ALA A 130 10.26 -24.33 -2.33
CA ALA A 130 9.33 -23.78 -3.29
C ALA A 130 9.85 -23.84 -4.73
N HIS A 131 8.95 -23.96 -5.70
CA HIS A 131 9.31 -23.92 -7.12
C HIS A 131 9.63 -22.47 -7.54
N PRO A 132 10.82 -22.21 -8.13
CA PRO A 132 11.18 -20.87 -8.57
C PRO A 132 10.58 -20.51 -9.93
N PHE A 133 10.39 -19.22 -10.19
CA PHE A 133 10.29 -18.72 -11.55
C PHE A 133 11.68 -18.67 -12.19
N THR A 134 11.78 -19.01 -13.46
CA THR A 134 13.02 -19.00 -14.23
C THR A 134 13.03 -17.87 -15.23
N THR A 135 14.22 -17.30 -15.48
CA THR A 135 14.44 -16.31 -16.54
C THR A 135 15.80 -16.54 -17.20
N HIS A 136 16.03 -15.90 -18.34
CA HIS A 136 17.28 -15.99 -19.08
C HIS A 136 18.01 -14.64 -19.10
N HIS A 137 19.28 -14.65 -18.71
CA HIS A 137 20.15 -13.49 -18.81
C HIS A 137 20.87 -13.48 -20.15
N ASN A 138 20.42 -12.65 -21.09
CA ASN A 138 20.89 -12.66 -22.47
C ASN A 138 22.41 -12.42 -22.62
N ALA A 139 22.95 -11.41 -21.95
CA ALA A 139 24.37 -11.07 -22.07
C ALA A 139 25.30 -12.15 -21.50
N LEU A 140 24.87 -12.87 -20.47
CA LEU A 140 25.63 -13.94 -19.84
C LEU A 140 25.27 -15.33 -20.39
N ASN A 141 24.27 -15.42 -21.24
CA ASN A 141 23.72 -16.65 -21.83
C ASN A 141 23.50 -17.73 -20.77
N ARG A 142 22.83 -17.40 -19.68
CA ARG A 142 22.57 -18.36 -18.60
C ARG A 142 21.18 -18.18 -17.96
N THR A 143 20.69 -19.27 -17.42
CA THR A 143 19.44 -19.26 -16.63
C THR A 143 19.69 -18.65 -15.26
N LEU A 144 18.76 -17.78 -14.84
CA LEU A 144 18.63 -17.26 -13.50
C LEU A 144 17.24 -17.57 -12.95
N TYR A 145 17.11 -17.43 -11.65
CA TYR A 145 15.86 -17.66 -10.94
C TYR A 145 15.43 -16.41 -10.17
N LEU A 146 14.14 -16.19 -10.06
CA LEU A 146 13.62 -15.25 -9.06
C LEU A 146 13.73 -15.91 -7.69
N ARG A 147 14.23 -15.20 -6.70
CA ARG A 147 14.45 -15.70 -5.34
C ARG A 147 13.16 -16.20 -4.70
N ILE A 148 13.22 -17.32 -3.99
CA ILE A 148 12.11 -17.88 -3.20
C ILE A 148 12.20 -17.51 -1.71
N ALA A 149 13.36 -17.02 -1.27
CA ALA A 149 13.68 -16.54 0.07
C ALA A 149 14.91 -15.63 0.03
N THR A 150 15.18 -14.89 1.10
CA THR A 150 16.36 -14.03 1.26
C THR A 150 17.47 -14.68 2.10
N GLU A 151 17.20 -15.82 2.69
CA GLU A 151 17.99 -16.54 3.70
C GLU A 151 19.50 -16.59 3.42
N LEU A 152 19.91 -17.13 2.27
CA LEU A 152 21.35 -17.34 1.99
C LEU A 152 22.13 -16.03 1.89
N HIS A 153 21.52 -14.99 1.36
CA HIS A 153 22.18 -13.69 1.24
C HIS A 153 22.35 -13.04 2.62
N LEU A 154 21.32 -13.10 3.46
CA LEU A 154 21.38 -12.54 4.81
C LEU A 154 22.41 -13.29 5.68
N LYS A 155 22.46 -14.63 5.59
CA LYS A 155 23.51 -15.42 6.27
C LYS A 155 24.93 -15.05 5.81
N ARG A 156 25.13 -14.77 4.52
CA ARG A 156 26.43 -14.31 4.00
C ARG A 156 26.83 -12.96 4.58
N LEU A 157 25.87 -12.06 4.81
CA LEU A 157 26.13 -10.77 5.45
C LEU A 157 26.56 -10.93 6.91
N ILE A 158 25.94 -11.89 7.65
CA ILE A 158 26.41 -12.28 8.99
C ILE A 158 27.86 -12.77 8.95
N VAL A 159 28.19 -13.65 8.03
CA VAL A 159 29.57 -14.12 7.82
C VAL A 159 30.52 -12.96 7.47
N GLY A 160 30.02 -11.96 6.77
CA GLY A 160 30.74 -10.73 6.42
C GLY A 160 30.92 -9.73 7.57
N GLY A 161 30.39 -10.04 8.79
CA GLY A 161 30.54 -9.23 9.98
C GLY A 161 29.40 -8.26 10.28
N LEU A 162 28.28 -8.32 9.56
CA LEU A 162 27.07 -7.58 9.93
C LEU A 162 26.25 -8.43 10.93
N GLU A 163 26.39 -8.16 12.22
CA GLU A 163 25.85 -9.02 13.27
C GLU A 163 24.32 -9.06 13.35
N LYS A 164 23.63 -8.01 12.86
CA LYS A 164 22.16 -7.90 12.85
C LYS A 164 21.68 -7.33 11.53
N VAL A 165 21.01 -8.14 10.74
CA VAL A 165 20.50 -7.73 9.42
C VAL A 165 19.05 -8.15 9.24
N PHE A 166 18.30 -7.36 8.49
CA PHE A 166 16.96 -7.74 8.02
C PHE A 166 16.70 -7.22 6.61
N GLU A 167 15.77 -7.85 5.94
CA GLU A 167 15.27 -7.40 4.65
C GLU A 167 13.74 -7.51 4.62
N ILE A 168 13.06 -6.46 4.18
CA ILE A 168 11.65 -6.48 3.83
C ILE A 168 11.55 -6.45 2.31
N GLY A 169 11.33 -7.59 1.68
CA GLY A 169 11.45 -7.71 0.24
C GLY A 169 10.45 -8.67 -0.40
N ARG A 170 10.39 -8.63 -1.73
CA ARG A 170 9.59 -9.56 -2.52
C ARG A 170 10.31 -10.89 -2.66
N VAL A 171 9.54 -11.97 -2.50
CA VAL A 171 9.91 -13.34 -2.85
C VAL A 171 8.87 -13.91 -3.81
N PHE A 172 9.28 -14.92 -4.58
CA PHE A 172 8.52 -15.43 -5.70
C PHE A 172 8.43 -16.96 -5.63
N ARG A 173 7.23 -17.51 -5.66
CA ARG A 173 7.01 -18.95 -5.63
C ARG A 173 6.06 -19.32 -6.75
N ASN A 174 6.51 -20.16 -7.71
CA ASN A 174 5.75 -20.63 -8.87
C ASN A 174 4.93 -21.87 -8.50
N GLU A 175 3.94 -21.64 -7.66
CA GLU A 175 3.06 -22.68 -7.11
C GLU A 175 1.58 -22.32 -7.39
N GLY A 176 0.65 -23.05 -6.79
CA GLY A 176 -0.78 -22.78 -6.94
C GLY A 176 -1.18 -21.39 -6.43
N VAL A 177 -2.19 -20.81 -7.06
CA VAL A 177 -2.75 -19.50 -6.69
C VAL A 177 -4.12 -19.70 -6.07
N ASP A 178 -4.33 -19.18 -4.87
CA ASP A 178 -5.61 -19.13 -4.18
C ASP A 178 -5.77 -17.80 -3.40
N GLN A 179 -6.76 -17.71 -2.53
CA GLN A 179 -7.02 -16.48 -1.75
C GLN A 179 -5.91 -16.15 -0.74
N GLN A 180 -5.09 -17.10 -0.35
CA GLN A 180 -4.03 -16.96 0.64
C GLN A 180 -2.62 -17.04 0.03
N HIS A 181 -2.49 -17.60 -1.18
CA HIS A 181 -1.22 -17.85 -1.84
C HIS A 181 -1.10 -17.06 -3.13
N ASN A 182 -0.26 -16.02 -3.12
CA ASN A 182 0.12 -15.27 -4.31
C ASN A 182 1.49 -15.73 -4.80
N PRO A 183 1.74 -15.74 -6.12
CA PRO A 183 3.03 -16.13 -6.69
C PRO A 183 4.16 -15.17 -6.32
N GLU A 184 3.84 -13.94 -5.97
CA GLU A 184 4.77 -12.95 -5.39
C GLU A 184 4.17 -12.34 -4.13
N PHE A 185 4.96 -12.23 -3.08
CA PHE A 185 4.54 -11.64 -1.82
C PHE A 185 5.72 -11.01 -1.08
N THR A 186 5.42 -10.15 -0.12
CA THR A 186 6.43 -9.52 0.73
C THR A 186 6.66 -10.37 1.97
N THR A 187 7.92 -10.65 2.26
CA THR A 187 8.34 -11.26 3.52
C THR A 187 9.32 -10.31 4.24
N MET A 188 9.41 -10.45 5.55
CA MET A 188 10.50 -9.92 6.34
C MET A 188 11.30 -11.10 6.88
N GLU A 189 12.58 -11.11 6.61
CA GLU A 189 13.53 -12.06 7.21
C GLU A 189 14.59 -11.29 7.97
N SER A 190 15.01 -11.82 9.11
CA SER A 190 16.06 -11.23 9.94
C SER A 190 17.01 -12.29 10.46
N TYR A 191 18.26 -11.91 10.62
CA TYR A 191 19.32 -12.77 11.16
C TYR A 191 20.14 -11.98 12.17
N GLU A 192 20.44 -12.61 13.30
CA GLU A 192 21.20 -12.03 14.39
C GLU A 192 22.27 -13.03 14.85
N ALA A 193 23.52 -12.58 14.90
CA ALA A 193 24.62 -13.34 15.46
C ALA A 193 24.50 -13.40 16.99
N PHE A 194 24.94 -14.51 17.58
CA PHE A 194 25.00 -14.73 19.04
C PHE A 194 23.62 -14.72 19.74
N ALA A 195 22.52 -14.79 19.01
CA ALA A 195 21.16 -14.90 19.52
C ALA A 195 20.66 -16.35 19.42
N ASP A 196 19.79 -16.73 20.34
CA ASP A 196 19.11 -18.01 20.30
C ASP A 196 17.62 -17.89 19.97
N TYR A 197 16.89 -19.01 20.01
CA TYR A 197 15.46 -19.00 19.68
C TYR A 197 14.61 -18.23 20.69
N ASN A 198 15.05 -18.07 21.94
CA ASN A 198 14.31 -17.28 22.95
C ASN A 198 14.37 -15.80 22.61
N ASP A 199 15.55 -15.29 22.19
CA ASP A 199 15.73 -13.92 21.74
C ASP A 199 14.82 -13.61 20.56
N VAL A 200 14.72 -14.53 19.59
CA VAL A 200 13.84 -14.40 18.42
C VAL A 200 12.37 -14.45 18.82
N MET A 201 11.96 -15.31 19.73
CA MET A 201 10.59 -15.38 20.25
C MET A 201 10.18 -14.07 20.89
N GLU A 202 11.02 -13.52 21.78
CA GLU A 202 10.76 -12.21 22.42
C GLU A 202 10.66 -11.09 21.39
N MET A 203 11.55 -11.06 20.42
CA MET A 203 11.52 -10.08 19.32
C MET A 203 10.22 -10.17 18.51
N VAL A 204 9.75 -11.39 18.18
CA VAL A 204 8.50 -11.58 17.43
C VAL A 204 7.29 -11.14 18.24
N GLU A 205 7.22 -11.45 19.53
CA GLU A 205 6.16 -10.96 20.42
C GLU A 205 6.12 -9.43 20.49
N GLN A 206 7.29 -8.81 20.66
CA GLN A 206 7.39 -7.35 20.73
C GLN A 206 7.01 -6.66 19.43
N ILE A 207 7.42 -7.17 18.27
CA ILE A 207 7.09 -6.57 16.97
C ILE A 207 5.59 -6.67 16.68
N VAL A 208 4.95 -7.82 16.99
CA VAL A 208 3.51 -8.02 16.81
C VAL A 208 2.73 -7.09 17.75
N SER A 209 3.11 -7.02 19.03
CA SER A 209 2.49 -6.12 20.01
C SER A 209 2.62 -4.65 19.58
N THR A 210 3.82 -4.21 19.18
CA THR A 210 4.06 -2.84 18.71
C THR A 210 3.23 -2.50 17.48
N ALA A 211 3.15 -3.41 16.52
CA ALA A 211 2.36 -3.25 15.31
C ALA A 211 0.86 -3.17 15.61
N SER A 212 0.37 -4.04 16.50
CA SER A 212 -1.04 -4.05 16.91
C SER A 212 -1.44 -2.75 17.62
N MET A 213 -0.64 -2.28 18.57
CA MET A 213 -0.90 -1.01 19.25
C MET A 213 -0.89 0.17 18.27
N LYS A 214 -0.02 0.15 17.26
CA LYS A 214 0.06 1.24 16.29
C LYS A 214 -1.11 1.27 15.32
N LEU A 215 -1.72 0.11 15.04
CA LEU A 215 -2.87 0.00 14.12
C LEU A 215 -4.21 0.27 14.80
N ASN A 216 -4.34 -0.11 16.07
CA ASN A 216 -5.63 -0.11 16.79
C ASN A 216 -5.74 1.01 17.83
N GLY A 217 -4.69 1.75 18.12
CA GLY A 217 -4.63 2.84 19.09
C GLY A 217 -4.11 2.39 20.41
#